data_bfaafd54e9cde8a74ce2082e37e7f935
#
_entry.id   bfaafd54e9cde8a74ce2082e37e7f935
#
_cell.length_a   1.000
_cell.length_b   1.000
_cell.length_c   1.000
_cell.angle_alpha   90.00
_cell.angle_beta   90.00
_cell.angle_gamma   90.00
#
_symmetry.space_group_name_H-M   'P 1'
#
loop_
_entity.id
_entity.type
_entity.pdbx_description
1 polymer ?
#
loop_
_entity_poly.entity_id
_entity_poly.type
_entity_poly.pdbx_seq_one_letter_code
_entity_poly.pdbx_strand_id
1 'polypeptide(L)'
;PPALSAEFRKVHQYNTFCSFAPAQWAFAAMITQEPAHYDELGAFYQAKRDRFREQLLGTRLKPLPVPGGYFQLVDYSAVSDLPDAEFCRWLTIEKGVAAIPLSPFYETPPAGQRLARLCFAKVEPTLDAAIERLARI
;
A
#
# COMPACT_ATOMS: atom_id res chain seq x y z
N PRO A 1 -26.20 10.89 -8.20
CA PRO A 1 -27.42 11.47 -8.80
C PRO A 1 -27.07 12.47 -9.90
N PRO A 2 -27.73 12.46 -11.07
CA PRO A 2 -27.36 13.30 -12.22
C PRO A 2 -27.33 14.81 -11.90
N ALA A 3 -28.27 15.29 -11.08
CA ALA A 3 -28.32 16.70 -10.67
C ALA A 3 -27.07 17.11 -9.89
N LEU A 4 -26.61 16.30 -8.92
CA LEU A 4 -25.39 16.57 -8.17
C LEU A 4 -24.16 16.49 -9.08
N SER A 5 -24.11 15.53 -10.00
CA SER A 5 -23.03 15.43 -10.97
C SER A 5 -22.94 16.65 -11.89
N ALA A 6 -24.07 17.24 -12.26
CA ALA A 6 -24.12 18.46 -13.07
C ALA A 6 -23.54 19.65 -12.31
N GLU A 7 -23.92 19.84 -11.05
CA GLU A 7 -23.37 20.92 -10.21
C GLU A 7 -21.89 20.71 -9.88
N PHE A 8 -21.50 19.48 -9.58
CA PHE A 8 -20.09 19.13 -9.38
C PHE A 8 -19.22 19.50 -10.58
N ARG A 9 -19.67 19.18 -11.80
CA ARG A 9 -18.94 19.53 -13.04
C ARG A 9 -18.76 21.03 -13.20
N LYS A 10 -19.76 21.84 -12.85
CA LYS A 10 -19.67 23.30 -12.90
C LYS A 10 -18.57 23.85 -11.98
N VAL A 11 -18.43 23.30 -10.80
CA VAL A 11 -17.36 23.67 -9.86
C VAL A 11 -16.02 23.13 -10.33
N HIS A 12 -15.98 21.87 -10.72
CA HIS A 12 -14.76 21.16 -11.11
C HIS A 12 -14.01 21.83 -12.27
N GLN A 13 -14.75 22.34 -13.28
CA GLN A 13 -14.13 23.00 -14.43
C GLN A 13 -13.32 24.25 -14.06
N TYR A 14 -13.67 24.92 -12.97
CA TYR A 14 -12.92 26.10 -12.48
C TYR A 14 -11.87 25.71 -11.44
N ASN A 15 -12.10 24.69 -10.66
CA ASN A 15 -11.19 24.26 -9.61
C ASN A 15 -9.95 23.52 -10.17
N THR A 16 -10.16 22.68 -11.17
CA THR A 16 -9.06 21.93 -11.82
C THR A 16 -8.50 22.66 -13.04
N PHE A 17 -9.34 23.33 -13.82
CA PHE A 17 -9.06 24.06 -15.04
C PHE A 17 -8.21 23.30 -16.06
N CYS A 18 -6.92 23.08 -15.75
CA CYS A 18 -6.03 22.26 -16.57
C CYS A 18 -5.07 21.47 -15.67
N SER A 19 -4.68 20.29 -16.14
CA SER A 19 -3.65 19.48 -15.50
C SER A 19 -2.24 19.95 -15.89
N PHE A 20 -1.24 19.47 -15.16
CA PHE A 20 0.16 19.74 -15.44
C PHE A 20 0.57 19.18 -16.81
N ALA A 21 0.69 20.05 -17.82
CA ALA A 21 0.92 19.68 -19.20
C ALA A 21 2.18 18.80 -19.45
N PRO A 22 3.33 19.05 -18.78
CA PRO A 22 4.49 18.18 -18.94
C PRO A 22 4.21 16.72 -18.57
N ALA A 23 3.42 16.47 -17.52
CA ALA A 23 3.02 15.11 -17.15
C ALA A 23 2.11 14.48 -18.20
N GLN A 24 1.19 15.24 -18.79
CA GLN A 24 0.32 14.72 -19.87
C GLN A 24 1.13 14.28 -21.09
N TRP A 25 2.12 15.06 -21.50
CA TRP A 25 3.03 14.67 -22.58
C TRP A 25 3.87 13.43 -22.24
N ALA A 26 4.39 13.36 -21.02
CA ALA A 26 5.16 12.20 -20.56
C ALA A 26 4.30 10.93 -20.53
N PHE A 27 3.07 11.00 -20.02
CA PHE A 27 2.14 9.85 -20.03
C PHE A 27 1.73 9.45 -21.45
N ALA A 28 1.45 10.42 -22.34
CA ALA A 28 1.12 10.12 -23.72
C ALA A 28 2.28 9.40 -24.43
N ALA A 29 3.51 9.85 -24.22
CA ALA A 29 4.70 9.20 -24.75
C ALA A 29 4.87 7.79 -24.18
N MET A 30 4.77 7.62 -22.86
CA MET A 30 4.89 6.33 -22.17
C MET A 30 3.85 5.31 -22.69
N ILE A 31 2.57 5.70 -22.74
CA ILE A 31 1.49 4.83 -23.20
C ILE A 31 1.69 4.39 -24.64
N THR A 32 2.28 5.25 -25.48
CA THR A 32 2.47 4.97 -26.90
C THR A 32 3.74 4.16 -27.20
N GLN A 33 4.82 4.44 -26.44
CA GLN A 33 6.15 3.89 -26.73
C GLN A 33 6.47 2.66 -25.88
N GLU A 34 5.87 2.51 -24.69
CA GLU A 34 6.17 1.46 -23.71
C GLU A 34 4.90 0.70 -23.27
N PRO A 35 4.12 0.11 -24.21
CA PRO A 35 2.88 -0.59 -23.86
C PRO A 35 3.13 -1.78 -22.92
N ALA A 36 4.24 -2.49 -23.07
CA ALA A 36 4.59 -3.62 -22.21
C ALA A 36 4.64 -3.22 -20.71
N HIS A 37 5.05 -1.99 -20.41
CA HIS A 37 5.15 -1.52 -19.03
C HIS A 37 3.82 -1.61 -18.27
N TYR A 38 2.71 -1.23 -18.87
CA TYR A 38 1.40 -1.30 -18.20
C TYR A 38 0.67 -2.63 -18.46
N ASP A 39 0.90 -3.29 -19.58
CA ASP A 39 0.32 -4.61 -19.88
C ASP A 39 0.89 -5.68 -18.93
N GLU A 40 2.17 -5.61 -18.60
CA GLU A 40 2.87 -6.56 -17.72
C GLU A 40 2.83 -6.18 -16.24
N LEU A 41 2.35 -4.98 -15.90
CA LEU A 41 2.37 -4.45 -14.53
C LEU A 41 1.62 -5.35 -13.53
N GLY A 42 0.53 -5.97 -13.97
CA GLY A 42 -0.25 -6.90 -13.15
C GLY A 42 0.58 -8.12 -12.74
N ALA A 43 1.25 -8.75 -13.69
CA ALA A 43 2.11 -9.92 -13.47
C ALA A 43 3.33 -9.57 -12.61
N PHE A 44 3.96 -8.40 -12.87
CA PHE A 44 5.07 -7.89 -12.09
C PHE A 44 4.72 -7.73 -10.60
N TYR A 45 3.60 -7.07 -10.28
CA TYR A 45 3.20 -6.89 -8.89
C TYR A 45 2.67 -8.18 -8.25
N GLN A 46 2.08 -9.07 -9.03
CA GLN A 46 1.67 -10.38 -8.53
C GLN A 46 2.87 -11.20 -8.07
N ALA A 47 3.92 -11.31 -8.89
CA ALA A 47 5.14 -12.02 -8.51
C ALA A 47 5.80 -11.42 -7.26
N LYS A 48 5.88 -10.09 -7.20
CA LYS A 48 6.41 -9.36 -6.05
C LYS A 48 5.59 -9.58 -4.77
N ARG A 49 4.26 -9.55 -4.87
CA ARG A 49 3.34 -9.86 -3.77
C ARG A 49 3.55 -11.27 -3.26
N ASP A 50 3.58 -12.24 -4.17
CA ASP A 50 3.63 -13.66 -3.80
C ASP A 50 4.96 -13.98 -3.10
N ARG A 51 6.09 -13.49 -3.61
CA ARG A 51 7.39 -13.58 -2.95
C ARG A 51 7.39 -12.94 -1.57
N PHE A 52 6.93 -11.70 -1.44
CA PHE A 52 6.91 -11.00 -0.16
C PHE A 52 6.01 -11.70 0.86
N ARG A 53 4.86 -12.19 0.41
CA ARG A 53 3.92 -12.95 1.24
C ARG A 53 4.53 -14.26 1.73
N GLU A 54 5.22 -15.00 0.87
CA GLU A 54 5.92 -16.23 1.23
C GLU A 54 6.98 -15.98 2.31
N GLN A 55 7.78 -14.93 2.14
CA GLN A 55 8.80 -14.54 3.12
C GLN A 55 8.16 -14.16 4.47
N LEU A 56 7.01 -13.47 4.47
CA LEU A 56 6.28 -13.14 5.70
C LEU A 56 5.81 -14.35 6.49
N LEU A 57 5.54 -15.49 5.84
CA LEU A 57 5.18 -16.74 6.54
C LEU A 57 6.28 -17.25 7.47
N GLY A 58 7.53 -16.84 7.25
CA GLY A 58 8.68 -17.12 8.14
C GLY A 58 8.76 -16.19 9.36
N THR A 59 7.81 -15.27 9.53
CA THR A 59 7.75 -14.32 10.64
C THR A 59 6.57 -14.61 11.57
N ARG A 60 6.44 -13.87 12.67
CA ARG A 60 5.27 -13.94 13.55
C ARG A 60 4.06 -13.10 13.06
N LEU A 61 4.23 -12.37 11.96
CA LEU A 61 3.14 -11.63 11.32
C LEU A 61 2.34 -12.57 10.42
N LYS A 62 1.02 -12.49 10.50
CA LYS A 62 0.12 -13.31 9.68
C LYS A 62 -0.37 -12.52 8.48
N PRO A 63 0.11 -12.80 7.24
CA PRO A 63 -0.34 -12.10 6.06
C PRO A 63 -1.79 -12.46 5.70
N LEU A 64 -2.61 -11.43 5.45
CA LEU A 64 -4.00 -11.57 4.99
C LEU A 64 -4.06 -11.68 3.46
N PRO A 65 -5.20 -12.16 2.89
CA PRO A 65 -5.39 -12.16 1.44
C PRO A 65 -5.27 -10.75 0.83
N VAL A 66 -4.59 -10.65 -0.31
CA VAL A 66 -4.42 -9.41 -1.08
C VAL A 66 -4.81 -9.68 -2.52
N PRO A 67 -6.05 -9.37 -2.92
CA PRO A 67 -6.52 -9.61 -4.28
C PRO A 67 -5.94 -8.63 -5.32
N GLY A 68 -5.39 -7.49 -4.90
CA GLY A 68 -4.82 -6.48 -5.80
C GLY A 68 -4.09 -5.38 -5.05
N GLY A 69 -3.52 -4.43 -5.81
CA GLY A 69 -2.72 -3.35 -5.27
C GLY A 69 -1.29 -3.78 -4.91
N TYR A 70 -0.61 -2.95 -4.12
CA TYR A 70 0.80 -3.13 -3.73
C TYR A 70 1.02 -3.03 -2.20
N PHE A 71 -0.02 -3.30 -1.44
CA PHE A 71 0.02 -3.33 0.02
C PHE A 71 -0.36 -4.71 0.56
N GLN A 72 0.40 -5.20 1.53
CA GLN A 72 0.11 -6.40 2.29
C GLN A 72 -0.43 -6.02 3.67
N LEU A 73 -1.64 -6.43 3.98
CA LEU A 73 -2.15 -6.39 5.35
C LEU A 73 -1.61 -7.57 6.14
N VAL A 74 -1.16 -7.29 7.34
CA VAL A 74 -0.68 -8.30 8.29
C VAL A 74 -1.40 -8.17 9.62
N ASP A 75 -1.79 -9.30 10.20
CA ASP A 75 -2.21 -9.39 11.59
C ASP A 75 -0.96 -9.57 12.45
N TYR A 76 -0.78 -8.68 13.43
CA TYR A 76 0.37 -8.67 14.34
C TYR A 76 0.00 -9.10 15.76
N SER A 77 -1.17 -9.66 15.99
CA SER A 77 -1.67 -10.07 17.31
C SER A 77 -0.75 -11.07 18.04
N ALA A 78 0.02 -11.87 17.29
CA ALA A 78 1.03 -12.77 17.85
C ALA A 78 2.31 -12.06 18.32
N VAL A 79 2.50 -10.78 17.98
CA VAL A 79 3.70 -9.99 18.28
C VAL A 79 3.46 -9.01 19.43
N SER A 80 2.31 -8.32 19.44
CA SER A 80 2.07 -7.21 20.34
C SER A 80 0.58 -6.96 20.56
N ASP A 81 0.24 -6.51 21.80
CA ASP A 81 -1.09 -6.03 22.17
C ASP A 81 -1.28 -4.53 21.98
N LEU A 82 -0.26 -3.81 21.52
CA LEU A 82 -0.34 -2.37 21.29
C LEU A 82 -1.44 -2.04 20.25
N PRO A 83 -2.13 -0.92 20.38
CA PRO A 83 -2.93 -0.35 19.31
C PRO A 83 -2.11 -0.17 18.03
N ASP A 84 -2.77 -0.22 16.87
CA ASP A 84 -2.09 -0.25 15.57
C ASP A 84 -1.19 0.98 15.30
N ALA A 85 -1.60 2.17 15.72
CA ALA A 85 -0.78 3.38 15.57
C ALA A 85 0.52 3.30 16.43
N GLU A 86 0.41 2.80 17.66
CA GLU A 86 1.55 2.61 18.56
C GLU A 86 2.45 1.48 18.08
N PHE A 87 1.87 0.38 17.62
CA PHE A 87 2.62 -0.72 17.00
C PHE A 87 3.41 -0.27 15.77
N CYS A 88 2.78 0.45 14.84
CA CYS A 88 3.45 0.97 13.64
C CYS A 88 4.57 1.96 13.99
N ARG A 89 4.36 2.79 15.01
CA ARG A 89 5.40 3.70 15.51
C ARG A 89 6.58 2.93 16.11
N TRP A 90 6.31 1.96 16.98
CA TRP A 90 7.32 1.08 17.57
C TRP A 90 8.10 0.32 16.48
N LEU A 91 7.39 -0.28 15.52
CA LEU A 91 8.00 -1.02 14.42
C LEU A 91 8.95 -0.13 13.59
N THR A 92 8.55 1.12 13.36
CA THR A 92 9.37 2.08 12.61
C THR A 92 10.61 2.50 13.40
N ILE A 93 10.47 2.86 14.68
CA ILE A 93 11.55 3.41 15.50
C ILE A 93 12.52 2.32 15.95
N GLU A 94 11.99 1.22 16.51
CA GLU A 94 12.81 0.19 17.16
C GLU A 94 13.27 -0.90 16.19
N LYS A 95 12.52 -1.16 15.12
CA LYS A 95 12.83 -2.24 14.16
C LYS A 95 13.22 -1.71 12.79
N GLY A 96 13.06 -0.42 12.53
CA GLY A 96 13.44 0.21 11.28
C GLY A 96 12.58 -0.28 10.08
N VAL A 97 11.34 -0.72 10.33
CA VAL A 97 10.40 -1.12 9.29
C VAL A 97 9.15 -0.25 9.38
N ALA A 98 8.93 0.59 8.36
CA ALA A 98 7.77 1.45 8.31
C ALA A 98 6.51 0.67 7.93
N ALA A 99 5.45 0.83 8.72
CA ALA A 99 4.12 0.30 8.47
C ALA A 99 3.07 1.40 8.67
N ILE A 100 1.89 1.16 8.14
CA ILE A 100 0.77 2.11 8.22
C ILE A 100 -0.33 1.46 9.07
N PRO A 101 -0.81 2.14 10.13
CA PRO A 101 -1.95 1.68 10.92
C PRO A 101 -3.25 1.72 10.12
N LEU A 102 -4.21 0.89 10.47
CA LEU A 102 -5.51 0.82 9.78
C LEU A 102 -6.57 1.72 10.42
N SER A 103 -6.47 1.99 11.72
CA SER A 103 -7.46 2.77 12.47
C SER A 103 -7.79 4.14 11.84
N PRO A 104 -6.83 4.90 11.23
CA PRO A 104 -7.16 6.18 10.61
C PRO A 104 -8.06 6.08 9.36
N PHE A 105 -8.28 4.89 8.82
CA PHE A 105 -9.16 4.68 7.65
C PHE A 105 -10.60 4.35 8.02
N TYR A 106 -10.92 4.32 9.30
CA TYR A 106 -12.28 4.05 9.81
C TYR A 106 -12.82 5.26 10.55
N GLU A 107 -14.10 5.54 10.40
CA GLU A 107 -14.81 6.48 11.27
C GLU A 107 -14.88 5.92 12.71
N THR A 108 -15.16 4.61 12.82
CA THR A 108 -15.13 3.87 14.08
C THR A 108 -14.31 2.59 13.87
N PRO A 109 -13.04 2.57 14.31
CA PRO A 109 -12.20 1.39 14.16
C PRO A 109 -12.76 0.18 14.91
N PRO A 110 -12.70 -1.04 14.35
CA PRO A 110 -13.10 -2.25 15.05
C PRO A 110 -12.30 -2.46 16.34
N ALA A 111 -13.00 -2.70 17.45
CA ALA A 111 -12.35 -2.92 18.73
C ALA A 111 -11.40 -4.14 18.69
N GLY A 112 -10.20 -3.96 19.22
CA GLY A 112 -9.21 -5.04 19.28
C GLY A 112 -8.55 -5.42 17.95
N GLN A 113 -8.79 -4.66 16.87
CA GLN A 113 -8.11 -4.91 15.59
C GLN A 113 -6.59 -4.75 15.73
N ARG A 114 -5.85 -5.76 15.28
CA ARG A 114 -4.38 -5.81 15.30
C ARG A 114 -3.83 -5.95 13.88
N LEU A 115 -4.15 -4.99 13.03
CA LEU A 115 -3.74 -4.99 11.62
C LEU A 115 -2.81 -3.83 11.30
N ALA A 116 -1.79 -4.12 10.50
CA ALA A 116 -0.89 -3.13 9.92
C ALA A 116 -0.75 -3.35 8.42
N ARG A 117 -0.40 -2.30 7.68
CA ARG A 117 -0.25 -2.30 6.23
C ARG A 117 1.21 -2.10 5.85
N LEU A 118 1.79 -3.06 5.15
CA LEU A 118 3.14 -3.00 4.58
C LEU A 118 3.07 -2.73 3.07
N CYS A 119 4.00 -1.94 2.54
CA CYS A 119 4.09 -1.66 1.11
C CYS A 119 5.17 -2.54 0.48
N PHE A 120 4.81 -3.36 -0.52
CA PHE A 120 5.76 -4.17 -1.26
C PHE A 120 6.19 -3.58 -2.61
N ALA A 121 5.74 -2.36 -2.96
CA ALA A 121 6.23 -1.61 -4.11
C ALA A 121 7.62 -0.99 -3.81
N LYS A 122 8.59 -1.85 -3.54
CA LYS A 122 9.99 -1.51 -3.24
C LYS A 122 10.91 -2.41 -4.05
N VAL A 123 12.20 -2.06 -4.12
CA VAL A 123 13.21 -2.94 -4.70
C VAL A 123 13.45 -4.15 -3.80
N GLU A 124 13.85 -5.28 -4.39
CA GLU A 124 14.00 -6.55 -3.66
C GLU A 124 14.93 -6.45 -2.45
N PRO A 125 16.12 -5.80 -2.52
CA PRO A 125 16.99 -5.70 -1.35
C PRO A 125 16.34 -4.96 -0.15
N THR A 126 15.44 -4.00 -0.43
CA THR A 126 14.69 -3.30 0.64
C THR A 126 13.67 -4.22 1.30
N LEU A 127 12.99 -5.06 0.51
CA LEU A 127 12.04 -6.04 1.02
C LEU A 127 12.74 -7.12 1.84
N ASP A 128 13.86 -7.65 1.34
CA ASP A 128 14.65 -8.67 2.03
C ASP A 128 15.17 -8.15 3.37
N ALA A 129 15.74 -6.94 3.41
CA ALA A 129 16.18 -6.31 4.64
C ALA A 129 15.03 -6.05 5.64
N ALA A 130 13.83 -5.73 5.14
CA ALA A 130 12.66 -5.59 5.99
C ALA A 130 12.22 -6.95 6.58
N ILE A 131 12.19 -8.00 5.78
CA ILE A 131 11.87 -9.37 6.24
C ILE A 131 12.85 -9.87 7.30
N GLU A 132 14.16 -9.66 7.10
CA GLU A 132 15.17 -10.02 8.12
C GLU A 132 14.92 -9.35 9.47
N ARG A 133 14.47 -8.10 9.48
CA ARG A 133 14.12 -7.38 10.70
C ARG A 133 12.81 -7.88 11.31
N LEU A 134 11.80 -8.15 10.47
CA LEU A 134 10.51 -8.68 10.90
C LEU A 134 10.61 -10.12 11.46
N ALA A 135 11.57 -10.91 11.00
CA ALA A 135 11.80 -12.26 11.53
C ALA A 135 12.37 -12.26 12.97
N ARG A 136 12.85 -11.10 13.44
CA ARG A 136 13.45 -10.95 14.79
C ARG A 136 12.52 -10.27 15.81
N ILE A 137 11.24 -10.16 15.51
CA ILE A 137 10.24 -9.55 16.40
C ILE A 137 9.31 -10.57 17.01
#